data_01f203235d1d0e7eaaccf9b10d4c79d0
#
_entry.id   01f203235d1d0e7eaaccf9b10d4c79d0
#
_cell.length_a   1.000
_cell.length_b   1.000
_cell.length_c   1.000
_cell.angle_alpha   90.00
_cell.angle_beta   90.00
_cell.angle_gamma   90.00
#
_symmetry.space_group_name_H-M   'P 1'
#
loop_
_entity.id
_entity.type
_entity.pdbx_description
1 polymer ?
#
loop_
_entity_poly.entity_id
_entity_poly.type
_entity_poly.pdbx_seq_one_letter_code
_entity_poly.pdbx_strand_id
1 'polypeptide(L)'
;FLLYAASYFFRENSILSPQNYLIFGIGLLAISTISFIDDILDLSSKIRLVFHFLSVSLLLYFINAFQLLPIWSIPILFIVIIGILNAYNFMDGINGMTGLYSLVTLGSLLYINQNFIAFTDNNFIIYPIIASLVFLFFNFRKKAKCFMGDIGSMGVAFWIIALLALLILRAKDIKYVLFLSVYGTDVVLTILERLKLKENIFEAHRRHLYQLFSNEKKISHLIVSSVYAFLQLLINITVILLDLPIWIIFVVIIIPSLILYIITKAKIEKQIKVINNN
;
A
#
# COMPACT_ATOMS: atom_id res chain seq x y z
N PHE A 1 -13.60 9.76 4.19
CA PHE A 1 -14.55 10.09 3.11
C PHE A 1 -15.38 11.33 3.43
N LEU A 2 -16.04 11.41 4.61
CA LEU A 2 -16.87 12.58 5.00
C LEU A 2 -16.10 13.89 4.99
N LEU A 3 -14.88 13.94 5.54
CA LEU A 3 -14.01 15.11 5.49
C LEU A 3 -13.66 15.51 4.06
N TYR A 4 -13.41 14.53 3.20
CA TYR A 4 -13.15 14.75 1.79
C TYR A 4 -14.38 15.32 1.06
N ALA A 5 -15.54 14.71 1.26
CA ALA A 5 -16.79 15.19 0.68
C ALA A 5 -17.13 16.63 1.14
N ALA A 6 -16.96 16.91 2.44
CA ALA A 6 -17.16 18.26 2.98
C ALA A 6 -16.21 19.29 2.35
N SER A 7 -14.93 18.94 2.18
CA SER A 7 -13.94 19.84 1.58
C SER A 7 -14.22 20.17 0.11
N TYR A 8 -14.92 19.31 -0.60
CA TYR A 8 -15.31 19.54 -2.00
C TYR A 8 -16.16 20.81 -2.16
N PHE A 9 -17.07 21.08 -1.20
CA PHE A 9 -17.95 22.23 -1.21
C PHE A 9 -17.28 23.55 -0.79
N PHE A 10 -16.09 23.50 -0.17
CA PHE A 10 -15.40 24.67 0.39
C PHE A 10 -14.09 25.02 -0.33
N ARG A 11 -13.85 24.47 -1.51
CA ARG A 11 -12.59 24.67 -2.24
C ARG A 11 -12.63 25.85 -3.18
N GLU A 12 -11.88 26.89 -2.86
CA GLU A 12 -11.70 28.06 -3.74
C GLU A 12 -10.37 28.03 -4.55
N ASN A 13 -9.31 27.37 -4.05
CA ASN A 13 -7.97 27.36 -4.68
C ASN A 13 -7.32 25.96 -4.63
N SER A 14 -7.72 25.06 -5.50
CA SER A 14 -7.11 23.72 -5.56
C SER A 14 -6.14 23.57 -6.74
N ILE A 15 -5.03 22.79 -6.54
CA ILE A 15 -4.07 22.44 -7.60
C ILE A 15 -4.74 21.60 -8.69
N LEU A 16 -5.69 20.74 -8.30
CA LEU A 16 -6.50 19.93 -9.21
C LEU A 16 -7.90 20.51 -9.36
N SER A 17 -8.52 20.30 -10.52
CA SER A 17 -9.90 20.74 -10.75
C SER A 17 -10.87 20.02 -9.81
N PRO A 18 -11.97 20.65 -9.38
CA PRO A 18 -13.00 20.02 -8.56
C PRO A 18 -13.57 18.74 -9.18
N GLN A 19 -13.70 18.68 -10.49
CA GLN A 19 -14.19 17.50 -11.21
C GLN A 19 -13.27 16.28 -11.05
N ASN A 20 -11.94 16.49 -11.06
CA ASN A 20 -10.98 15.42 -10.86
C ASN A 20 -11.12 14.79 -9.48
N TYR A 21 -11.31 15.60 -8.43
CA TYR A 21 -11.53 15.08 -7.09
C TYR A 21 -12.84 14.29 -6.93
N LEU A 22 -13.88 14.68 -7.67
CA LEU A 22 -15.14 13.93 -7.71
C LEU A 22 -14.91 12.53 -8.30
N ILE A 23 -14.18 12.45 -9.42
CA ILE A 23 -13.86 11.17 -10.07
C ILE A 23 -13.06 10.26 -9.14
N PHE A 24 -12.05 10.81 -8.45
CA PHE A 24 -11.33 10.08 -7.41
C PHE A 24 -12.28 9.58 -6.31
N GLY A 25 -13.18 10.42 -5.84
CA GLY A 25 -14.17 10.08 -4.80
C GLY A 25 -15.11 8.94 -5.24
N ILE A 26 -15.56 8.93 -6.49
CA ILE A 26 -16.37 7.86 -7.07
C ILE A 26 -15.56 6.55 -7.12
N GLY A 27 -14.30 6.60 -7.57
CA GLY A 27 -13.41 5.45 -7.59
C GLY A 27 -13.14 4.87 -6.20
N LEU A 28 -12.88 5.74 -5.23
CA LEU A 28 -12.71 5.34 -3.82
C LEU A 28 -13.99 4.72 -3.24
N LEU A 29 -15.14 5.31 -3.54
CA LEU A 29 -16.42 4.76 -3.10
C LEU A 29 -16.68 3.38 -3.72
N ALA A 30 -16.41 3.21 -5.01
CA ALA A 30 -16.61 1.94 -5.70
C ALA A 30 -15.72 0.83 -5.11
N ILE A 31 -14.40 1.08 -4.91
CA ILE A 31 -13.50 0.08 -4.33
C ILE A 31 -13.88 -0.23 -2.87
N SER A 32 -14.22 0.79 -2.08
CA SER A 32 -14.61 0.60 -0.69
C SER A 32 -15.93 -0.15 -0.54
N THR A 33 -16.91 0.13 -1.40
CA THR A 33 -18.22 -0.54 -1.37
C THR A 33 -18.09 -2.02 -1.73
N ILE A 34 -17.35 -2.34 -2.80
CA ILE A 34 -17.19 -3.75 -3.18
C ILE A 34 -16.39 -4.53 -2.13
N SER A 35 -15.36 -3.92 -1.54
CA SER A 35 -14.59 -4.52 -0.46
C SER A 35 -15.44 -4.77 0.79
N PHE A 36 -16.32 -3.83 1.14
CA PHE A 36 -17.28 -4.01 2.24
C PHE A 36 -18.27 -5.15 1.98
N ILE A 37 -18.78 -5.26 0.74
CA ILE A 37 -19.68 -6.33 0.36
C ILE A 37 -18.95 -7.68 0.36
N ASP A 38 -17.67 -7.70 -0.05
CA ASP A 38 -16.83 -8.90 -0.02
C ASP A 38 -16.58 -9.40 1.41
N ASP A 39 -16.29 -8.49 2.35
CA ASP A 39 -16.14 -8.81 3.77
C ASP A 39 -17.40 -9.49 4.37
N ILE A 40 -18.60 -9.24 3.80
CA ILE A 40 -19.87 -9.80 4.29
C ILE A 40 -20.31 -11.06 3.53
N LEU A 41 -20.16 -11.07 2.20
CA LEU A 41 -20.78 -12.05 1.30
C LEU A 41 -19.80 -13.02 0.65
N ASP A 42 -18.49 -12.88 0.86
CA ASP A 42 -17.43 -13.68 0.22
C ASP A 42 -17.62 -13.78 -1.30
N LEU A 43 -17.44 -12.66 -1.98
CA LEU A 43 -17.71 -12.52 -3.41
C LEU A 43 -16.73 -13.32 -4.26
N SER A 44 -17.20 -13.77 -5.42
CA SER A 44 -16.31 -14.41 -6.39
C SER A 44 -15.20 -13.46 -6.86
N SER A 45 -13.99 -13.99 -7.06
CA SER A 45 -12.83 -13.21 -7.55
C SER A 45 -13.12 -12.46 -8.86
N LYS A 46 -14.03 -12.97 -9.70
CA LYS A 46 -14.44 -12.32 -10.96
C LYS A 46 -15.20 -11.01 -10.70
N ILE A 47 -16.12 -11.00 -9.74
CA ILE A 47 -16.88 -9.79 -9.37
C ILE A 47 -15.94 -8.75 -8.80
N ARG A 48 -15.07 -9.14 -7.85
CA ARG A 48 -14.05 -8.25 -7.30
C ARG A 48 -13.19 -7.63 -8.39
N LEU A 49 -12.70 -8.44 -9.34
CA LEU A 49 -11.85 -7.96 -10.43
C LEU A 49 -12.54 -6.91 -11.31
N VAL A 50 -13.84 -7.06 -11.60
CA VAL A 50 -14.60 -6.07 -12.40
C VAL A 50 -14.64 -4.71 -11.69
N PHE A 51 -14.91 -4.69 -10.39
CA PHE A 51 -14.95 -3.44 -9.62
C PHE A 51 -13.56 -2.85 -9.40
N HIS A 52 -12.54 -3.69 -9.19
CA HIS A 52 -11.14 -3.22 -9.17
C HIS A 52 -10.78 -2.55 -10.50
N PHE A 53 -11.15 -3.17 -11.62
CA PHE A 53 -10.89 -2.61 -12.94
C PHE A 53 -11.60 -1.26 -13.13
N LEU A 54 -12.88 -1.16 -12.74
CA LEU A 54 -13.64 0.09 -12.79
C LEU A 54 -12.99 1.18 -11.92
N SER A 55 -12.68 0.87 -10.66
CA SER A 55 -12.06 1.83 -9.73
C SER A 55 -10.69 2.29 -10.22
N VAL A 56 -9.86 1.38 -10.73
CA VAL A 56 -8.54 1.70 -11.31
C VAL A 56 -8.69 2.53 -12.57
N SER A 57 -9.72 2.29 -13.42
CA SER A 57 -10.01 3.14 -14.59
C SER A 57 -10.29 4.58 -14.17
N LEU A 58 -11.08 4.78 -13.11
CA LEU A 58 -11.38 6.10 -12.56
C LEU A 58 -10.12 6.75 -11.95
N LEU A 59 -9.25 5.98 -11.31
CA LEU A 59 -7.98 6.46 -10.79
C LEU A 59 -7.05 6.90 -11.93
N LEU A 60 -6.90 6.08 -12.98
CA LEU A 60 -6.09 6.43 -14.15
C LEU A 60 -6.62 7.67 -14.87
N TYR A 61 -7.94 7.83 -14.94
CA TYR A 61 -8.58 9.04 -15.45
C TYR A 61 -8.30 10.25 -14.55
N PHE A 62 -8.43 10.10 -13.24
CA PHE A 62 -8.12 11.14 -12.24
C PHE A 62 -6.70 11.71 -12.39
N ILE A 63 -5.70 10.85 -12.58
CA ILE A 63 -4.30 11.26 -12.76
C ILE A 63 -3.95 11.65 -14.21
N ASN A 64 -4.93 11.70 -15.12
CA ASN A 64 -4.76 11.96 -16.55
C ASN A 64 -3.80 10.97 -17.26
N ALA A 65 -3.71 9.73 -16.81
CA ALA A 65 -2.79 8.73 -17.34
C ALA A 65 -3.02 8.46 -18.83
N PHE A 66 -4.27 8.42 -19.29
CA PHE A 66 -4.64 8.18 -20.69
C PHE A 66 -4.13 9.25 -21.66
N GLN A 67 -3.87 10.47 -21.17
CA GLN A 67 -3.35 11.58 -21.98
C GLN A 67 -1.83 11.74 -21.83
N LEU A 68 -1.29 11.44 -20.64
CA LEU A 68 0.11 11.71 -20.31
C LEU A 68 1.03 10.54 -20.64
N LEU A 69 0.51 9.31 -20.71
CA LEU A 69 1.32 8.10 -20.84
C LEU A 69 1.02 7.38 -22.17
N PRO A 70 2.01 6.66 -22.73
CA PRO A 70 1.81 5.84 -23.93
C PRO A 70 0.74 4.78 -23.70
N ILE A 71 -0.12 4.55 -24.68
CA ILE A 71 -1.26 3.61 -24.58
C ILE A 71 -0.83 2.19 -24.18
N TRP A 72 0.34 1.73 -24.60
CA TRP A 72 0.87 0.41 -24.26
C TRP A 72 1.20 0.26 -22.77
N SER A 73 1.43 1.35 -22.04
CA SER A 73 1.69 1.30 -20.59
C SER A 73 0.41 1.13 -19.75
N ILE A 74 -0.75 1.45 -20.29
CA ILE A 74 -2.02 1.41 -19.56
C ILE A 74 -2.34 0.00 -19.04
N PRO A 75 -2.26 -1.09 -19.83
CA PRO A 75 -2.48 -2.44 -19.31
C PRO A 75 -1.50 -2.83 -18.18
N ILE A 76 -0.24 -2.38 -18.28
CA ILE A 76 0.78 -2.63 -17.25
C ILE A 76 0.38 -1.92 -15.95
N LEU A 77 -0.08 -0.67 -16.03
CA LEU A 77 -0.55 0.09 -14.88
C LEU A 77 -1.75 -0.59 -14.20
N PHE A 78 -2.69 -1.14 -14.95
CA PHE A 78 -3.80 -1.93 -14.37
C PHE A 78 -3.28 -3.10 -13.55
N ILE A 79 -2.35 -3.90 -14.10
CA ILE A 79 -1.76 -5.05 -13.39
C ILE A 79 -1.04 -4.59 -12.13
N VAL A 80 -0.21 -3.56 -12.24
CA VAL A 80 0.59 -3.05 -11.10
C VAL A 80 -0.31 -2.47 -10.02
N ILE A 81 -1.30 -1.63 -10.37
CA ILE A 81 -2.19 -0.99 -9.39
C ILE A 81 -3.06 -2.02 -8.70
N ILE A 82 -3.68 -2.95 -9.44
CA ILE A 82 -4.47 -4.04 -8.86
C ILE A 82 -3.57 -4.93 -7.97
N GLY A 83 -2.34 -5.18 -8.40
CA GLY A 83 -1.35 -5.91 -7.60
C GLY A 83 -1.02 -5.21 -6.27
N ILE A 84 -0.84 -3.89 -6.27
CA ILE A 84 -0.58 -3.09 -5.06
C ILE A 84 -1.81 -3.08 -4.14
N LEU A 85 -3.02 -2.94 -4.68
CA LEU A 85 -4.26 -3.02 -3.90
C LEU A 85 -4.34 -4.36 -3.15
N ASN A 86 -4.15 -5.47 -3.85
CA ASN A 86 -4.16 -6.79 -3.23
C ASN A 86 -2.98 -6.99 -2.25
N ALA A 87 -1.80 -6.42 -2.55
CA ALA A 87 -0.66 -6.46 -1.64
C ALA A 87 -0.98 -5.81 -0.29
N TYR A 88 -1.62 -4.64 -0.29
CA TYR A 88 -2.07 -4.00 0.94
C TYR A 88 -3.06 -4.85 1.73
N ASN A 89 -4.00 -5.48 1.04
CA ASN A 89 -4.96 -6.38 1.66
C ASN A 89 -4.26 -7.60 2.30
N PHE A 90 -3.33 -8.26 1.59
CA PHE A 90 -2.57 -9.38 2.12
C PHE A 90 -1.68 -9.03 3.30
N MET A 91 -1.22 -7.79 3.37
CA MET A 91 -0.37 -7.31 4.46
C MET A 91 -1.16 -6.84 5.69
N ASP A 92 -2.49 -6.71 5.61
CA ASP A 92 -3.35 -6.27 6.74
C ASP A 92 -3.72 -7.42 7.70
N GLY A 93 -2.77 -8.28 8.05
CA GLY A 93 -3.06 -9.47 8.86
C GLY A 93 -2.75 -9.36 10.35
N ILE A 94 -2.18 -8.26 10.85
CA ILE A 94 -1.84 -8.05 12.27
C ILE A 94 -2.08 -6.60 12.72
N ASN A 95 -2.29 -6.40 14.01
CA ASN A 95 -2.60 -5.09 14.59
C ASN A 95 -1.52 -4.06 14.25
N GLY A 96 -1.92 -2.91 13.74
CA GLY A 96 -1.06 -1.77 13.43
C GLY A 96 -0.35 -1.84 12.08
N MET A 97 -0.34 -2.98 11.40
CA MET A 97 0.49 -3.19 10.20
C MET A 97 0.18 -2.14 9.13
N THR A 98 -1.03 -2.17 8.58
CA THR A 98 -1.41 -1.27 7.49
C THR A 98 -1.54 0.18 7.95
N GLY A 99 -2.03 0.41 9.17
CA GLY A 99 -2.16 1.77 9.70
C GLY A 99 -0.82 2.49 9.87
N LEU A 100 0.20 1.86 10.49
CA LEU A 100 1.53 2.45 10.68
C LEU A 100 2.27 2.62 9.36
N TYR A 101 2.23 1.60 8.52
CA TYR A 101 2.87 1.64 7.20
C TYR A 101 2.30 2.76 6.32
N SER A 102 0.97 2.88 6.28
CA SER A 102 0.29 3.95 5.56
C SER A 102 0.62 5.32 6.13
N LEU A 103 0.68 5.46 7.46
CA LEU A 103 1.03 6.72 8.11
C LEU A 103 2.45 7.18 7.75
N VAL A 104 3.43 6.26 7.72
CA VAL A 104 4.81 6.53 7.29
C VAL A 104 4.85 6.99 5.83
N THR A 105 4.16 6.27 4.94
CA THR A 105 4.11 6.62 3.51
C THR A 105 3.44 7.98 3.29
N LEU A 106 2.27 8.20 3.89
CA LEU A 106 1.53 9.47 3.79
C LEU A 106 2.30 10.65 4.39
N GLY A 107 2.96 10.44 5.54
CA GLY A 107 3.83 11.45 6.16
C GLY A 107 4.99 11.86 5.27
N SER A 108 5.63 10.88 4.61
CA SER A 108 6.71 11.12 3.64
C SER A 108 6.20 11.88 2.41
N LEU A 109 5.00 11.54 1.90
CA LEU A 109 4.36 12.24 0.80
C LEU A 109 3.99 13.69 1.16
N LEU A 110 3.49 13.92 2.38
CA LEU A 110 3.20 15.27 2.87
C LEU A 110 4.49 16.10 2.98
N TYR A 111 5.55 15.51 3.51
CA TYR A 111 6.86 16.16 3.61
C TYR A 111 7.41 16.59 2.25
N ILE A 112 7.31 15.70 1.23
CA ILE A 112 7.71 16.03 -0.15
C ILE A 112 6.83 17.16 -0.71
N ASN A 113 5.52 17.07 -0.51
CA ASN A 113 4.58 18.05 -1.06
C ASN A 113 4.82 19.47 -0.52
N GLN A 114 5.24 19.57 0.75
CA GLN A 114 5.48 20.85 1.41
C GLN A 114 6.86 21.42 1.17
N ASN A 115 7.91 20.57 1.04
CA ASN A 115 9.29 21.04 1.07
C ASN A 115 10.04 20.90 -0.26
N PHE A 116 9.56 20.05 -1.20
CA PHE A 116 10.27 19.77 -2.45
C PHE A 116 9.42 20.01 -3.69
N ILE A 117 8.31 19.32 -3.83
CA ILE A 117 7.49 19.31 -5.04
C ILE A 117 6.02 19.34 -4.66
N ALA A 118 5.36 20.49 -4.84
CA ALA A 118 3.91 20.57 -4.69
C ALA A 118 3.24 19.82 -5.86
N PHE A 119 2.68 18.65 -5.57
CA PHE A 119 2.02 17.79 -6.55
C PHE A 119 0.52 17.65 -6.33
N THR A 120 0.03 18.03 -5.14
CA THR A 120 -1.41 18.03 -4.81
C THR A 120 -1.68 18.99 -3.66
N ASP A 121 -2.97 19.19 -3.32
CA ASP A 121 -3.37 19.95 -2.14
C ASP A 121 -2.97 19.21 -0.85
N ASN A 122 -2.43 19.92 0.14
CA ASN A 122 -2.05 19.33 1.42
C ASN A 122 -3.21 18.58 2.09
N ASN A 123 -4.43 19.12 2.01
CA ASN A 123 -5.61 18.49 2.60
C ASN A 123 -5.88 17.10 2.01
N PHE A 124 -5.59 16.89 0.73
CA PHE A 124 -5.75 15.59 0.07
C PHE A 124 -4.81 14.51 0.64
N ILE A 125 -3.69 14.92 1.28
CA ILE A 125 -2.77 14.03 2.00
C ILE A 125 -3.14 13.96 3.49
N ILE A 126 -3.57 15.07 4.08
CA ILE A 126 -3.88 15.14 5.52
C ILE A 126 -5.11 14.29 5.89
N TYR A 127 -6.13 14.21 5.02
CA TYR A 127 -7.34 13.43 5.32
C TYR A 127 -7.05 11.93 5.58
N PRO A 128 -6.32 11.20 4.72
CA PRO A 128 -5.96 9.81 5.01
C PRO A 128 -4.98 9.67 6.18
N ILE A 129 -4.15 10.70 6.50
CA ILE A 129 -3.33 10.71 7.71
C ILE A 129 -4.22 10.71 8.95
N ILE A 130 -5.20 11.62 9.01
CA ILE A 130 -6.14 11.70 10.15
C ILE A 130 -6.92 10.40 10.29
N ALA A 131 -7.42 9.84 9.19
CA ALA A 131 -8.13 8.57 9.19
C ALA A 131 -7.26 7.42 9.73
N SER A 132 -5.98 7.36 9.30
CA SER A 132 -5.01 6.37 9.77
C SER A 132 -4.69 6.52 11.26
N LEU A 133 -4.56 7.75 11.76
CA LEU A 133 -4.33 8.03 13.18
C LEU A 133 -5.52 7.59 14.05
N VAL A 134 -6.75 7.92 13.61
CA VAL A 134 -7.97 7.49 14.31
C VAL A 134 -8.07 5.96 14.32
N PHE A 135 -7.82 5.30 13.18
CA PHE A 135 -7.78 3.85 13.11
C PHE A 135 -6.75 3.25 14.06
N LEU A 136 -5.51 3.75 14.06
CA LEU A 136 -4.44 3.27 14.93
C LEU A 136 -4.77 3.42 16.42
N PHE A 137 -5.48 4.47 16.81
CA PHE A 137 -5.92 4.64 18.19
C PHE A 137 -6.76 3.44 18.69
N PHE A 138 -7.53 2.79 17.82
CA PHE A 138 -8.34 1.62 18.17
C PHE A 138 -7.66 0.30 17.83
N ASN A 139 -6.81 0.25 16.81
CA ASN A 139 -6.20 -0.98 16.30
C ASN A 139 -4.80 -1.27 16.86
N PHE A 140 -3.92 -0.26 17.03
CA PHE A 140 -2.55 -0.43 17.49
C PHE A 140 -2.49 -0.71 19.00
N ARG A 141 -3.03 -1.88 19.39
CA ARG A 141 -3.15 -2.33 20.79
C ARG A 141 -2.88 -3.83 20.87
N LYS A 142 -2.50 -4.34 22.06
CA LYS A 142 -2.37 -5.80 22.29
C LYS A 142 -3.66 -6.54 21.95
N LYS A 143 -4.82 -5.96 22.31
CA LYS A 143 -6.16 -6.40 21.88
C LYS A 143 -6.78 -5.26 21.09
N ALA A 144 -6.79 -5.38 19.78
CA ALA A 144 -7.40 -4.40 18.90
C ALA A 144 -8.91 -4.31 19.17
N LYS A 145 -9.47 -3.09 19.06
CA LYS A 145 -10.91 -2.83 19.19
C LYS A 145 -11.61 -2.75 17.83
N CYS A 146 -10.86 -2.59 16.77
CA CYS A 146 -11.34 -2.64 15.38
C CYS A 146 -10.28 -3.23 14.48
N PHE A 147 -10.70 -3.75 13.34
CA PHE A 147 -9.85 -4.23 12.25
C PHE A 147 -10.12 -3.39 11.02
N MET A 148 -9.16 -3.32 10.10
CA MET A 148 -9.27 -2.49 8.91
C MET A 148 -10.23 -3.12 7.88
N GLY A 149 -10.19 -4.45 7.76
CA GLY A 149 -10.91 -5.20 6.76
C GLY A 149 -10.49 -4.87 5.33
N ASP A 150 -11.12 -5.51 4.37
CA ASP A 150 -10.85 -5.24 2.96
C ASP A 150 -11.22 -3.80 2.60
N ILE A 151 -12.33 -3.29 3.16
CA ILE A 151 -12.76 -1.89 2.94
C ILE A 151 -11.66 -0.88 3.31
N GLY A 152 -11.01 -1.05 4.45
CA GLY A 152 -10.01 -0.10 4.93
C GLY A 152 -8.68 -0.25 4.23
N SER A 153 -8.18 -1.50 4.07
CA SER A 153 -6.90 -1.78 3.43
C SER A 153 -6.90 -1.37 1.95
N MET A 154 -7.96 -1.71 1.20
CA MET A 154 -8.13 -1.31 -0.19
C MET A 154 -8.33 0.21 -0.33
N GLY A 155 -9.13 0.83 0.55
CA GLY A 155 -9.39 2.26 0.52
C GLY A 155 -8.14 3.10 0.74
N VAL A 156 -7.32 2.76 1.75
CA VAL A 156 -6.07 3.49 2.01
C VAL A 156 -5.02 3.22 0.92
N ALA A 157 -4.95 1.99 0.41
CA ALA A 157 -4.08 1.66 -0.72
C ALA A 157 -4.43 2.47 -1.97
N PHE A 158 -5.73 2.54 -2.32
CA PHE A 158 -6.21 3.32 -3.46
C PHE A 158 -5.80 4.80 -3.34
N TRP A 159 -5.91 5.37 -2.14
CA TRP A 159 -5.52 6.75 -1.88
C TRP A 159 -3.99 6.94 -2.00
N ILE A 160 -3.20 6.06 -1.40
CA ILE A 160 -1.73 6.12 -1.48
C ILE A 160 -1.25 5.96 -2.92
N ILE A 161 -1.84 5.04 -3.68
CA ILE A 161 -1.51 4.86 -5.11
C ILE A 161 -1.79 6.14 -5.90
N ALA A 162 -2.94 6.79 -5.66
CA ALA A 162 -3.28 8.06 -6.31
C ALA A 162 -2.22 9.14 -6.02
N LEU A 163 -1.83 9.30 -4.75
CA LEU A 163 -0.82 10.26 -4.32
C LEU A 163 0.56 9.95 -4.91
N LEU A 164 0.99 8.68 -4.89
CA LEU A 164 2.25 8.27 -5.49
C LEU A 164 2.27 8.51 -7.00
N ALA A 165 1.18 8.19 -7.69
CA ALA A 165 1.08 8.43 -9.13
C ALA A 165 1.15 9.92 -9.47
N LEU A 166 0.44 10.78 -8.72
CA LEU A 166 0.54 12.24 -8.89
C LEU A 166 1.97 12.75 -8.66
N LEU A 167 2.64 12.26 -7.61
CA LEU A 167 4.03 12.63 -7.33
C LEU A 167 4.97 12.16 -8.45
N ILE A 168 4.88 10.90 -8.87
CA ILE A 168 5.72 10.33 -9.93
C ILE A 168 5.56 11.10 -11.24
N LEU A 169 4.32 11.40 -11.63
CA LEU A 169 4.02 12.16 -12.85
C LEU A 169 4.54 13.60 -12.76
N ARG A 170 4.41 14.24 -11.59
CA ARG A 170 4.86 15.61 -11.37
C ARG A 170 6.39 15.72 -11.30
N ALA A 171 7.03 14.80 -10.58
CA ALA A 171 8.48 14.74 -10.43
C ALA A 171 9.19 14.17 -11.66
N LYS A 172 8.46 13.41 -12.51
CA LYS A 172 9.01 12.58 -13.61
C LYS A 172 10.07 11.60 -13.11
N ASP A 173 9.88 11.07 -11.91
CA ASP A 173 10.84 10.19 -11.24
C ASP A 173 10.12 9.01 -10.58
N ILE A 174 10.37 7.81 -11.12
CA ILE A 174 9.74 6.57 -10.63
C ILE A 174 10.33 6.07 -9.30
N LYS A 175 11.41 6.67 -8.78
CA LYS A 175 12.02 6.24 -7.50
C LYS A 175 11.03 6.21 -6.33
N TYR A 176 9.99 7.05 -6.37
CA TYR A 176 8.97 7.14 -5.32
C TYR A 176 8.10 5.87 -5.19
N VAL A 177 8.13 4.96 -6.18
CA VAL A 177 7.50 3.63 -6.02
C VAL A 177 8.13 2.83 -4.87
N LEU A 178 9.39 3.13 -4.52
CA LEU A 178 10.10 2.51 -3.39
C LEU A 178 9.48 2.82 -2.02
N PHE A 179 8.54 3.78 -1.93
CA PHE A 179 7.71 3.99 -0.75
C PHE A 179 6.78 2.82 -0.42
N LEU A 180 6.74 1.82 -1.31
CA LEU A 180 6.01 0.57 -1.12
C LEU A 180 6.93 -0.66 -1.06
N SER A 181 8.25 -0.47 -0.97
CA SER A 181 9.23 -1.53 -1.19
C SER A 181 9.22 -2.63 -0.12
N VAL A 182 8.97 -2.32 1.15
CA VAL A 182 8.91 -3.34 2.22
C VAL A 182 7.73 -4.28 2.00
N TYR A 183 6.54 -3.76 1.73
CA TYR A 183 5.37 -4.57 1.36
C TYR A 183 5.59 -5.30 0.05
N GLY A 184 6.11 -4.60 -0.96
CA GLY A 184 6.42 -5.18 -2.26
C GLY A 184 7.39 -6.37 -2.15
N THR A 185 8.44 -6.24 -1.33
CA THR A 185 9.41 -7.33 -1.11
C THR A 185 8.76 -8.56 -0.49
N ASP A 186 7.98 -8.39 0.60
CA ASP A 186 7.31 -9.50 1.26
C ASP A 186 6.30 -10.18 0.33
N VAL A 187 5.44 -9.40 -0.33
CA VAL A 187 4.40 -9.95 -1.21
C VAL A 187 4.98 -10.64 -2.43
N VAL A 188 5.90 -9.97 -3.16
CA VAL A 188 6.48 -10.54 -4.40
C VAL A 188 7.24 -11.82 -4.10
N LEU A 189 8.10 -11.84 -3.07
CA LEU A 189 8.86 -13.04 -2.73
C LEU A 189 7.97 -14.18 -2.22
N THR A 190 6.90 -13.86 -1.49
CA THR A 190 5.92 -14.87 -1.07
C THR A 190 5.16 -15.45 -2.26
N ILE A 191 4.74 -14.62 -3.23
CA ILE A 191 4.09 -15.09 -4.46
C ILE A 191 5.06 -15.97 -5.27
N LEU A 192 6.31 -15.56 -5.47
CA LEU A 192 7.31 -16.33 -6.19
C LEU A 192 7.58 -17.69 -5.52
N GLU A 193 7.63 -17.74 -4.19
CA GLU A 193 7.74 -19.00 -3.45
C GLU A 193 6.55 -19.93 -3.72
N ARG A 194 5.32 -19.41 -3.64
CA ARG A 194 4.10 -20.19 -3.89
C ARG A 194 4.04 -20.73 -5.31
N LEU A 195 4.44 -19.91 -6.29
CA LEU A 195 4.54 -20.38 -7.68
C LEU A 195 5.56 -21.51 -7.84
N LYS A 196 6.72 -21.45 -7.17
CA LYS A 196 7.70 -22.55 -7.15
C LYS A 196 7.14 -23.82 -6.53
N LEU A 197 6.30 -23.69 -5.51
CA LEU A 197 5.63 -24.80 -4.83
C LEU A 197 4.38 -25.28 -5.59
N LYS A 198 4.04 -24.65 -6.72
CA LYS A 198 2.84 -24.92 -7.52
C LYS A 198 1.53 -24.77 -6.74
N GLU A 199 1.53 -23.86 -5.74
CA GLU A 199 0.34 -23.53 -4.97
C GLU A 199 -0.54 -22.54 -5.73
N ASN A 200 -1.86 -22.60 -5.50
CA ASN A 200 -2.80 -21.63 -6.05
C ASN A 200 -2.62 -20.25 -5.34
N ILE A 201 -2.10 -19.25 -6.06
CA ILE A 201 -1.83 -17.93 -5.51
C ILE A 201 -3.09 -17.15 -5.10
N PHE A 202 -4.27 -17.57 -5.54
CA PHE A 202 -5.56 -16.94 -5.21
C PHE A 202 -6.19 -17.50 -3.93
N GLU A 203 -5.61 -18.55 -3.34
CA GLU A 203 -6.08 -19.11 -2.08
C GLU A 203 -5.41 -18.43 -0.88
N ALA A 204 -6.15 -18.33 0.23
CA ALA A 204 -5.63 -17.77 1.48
C ALA A 204 -4.44 -18.58 1.99
N HIS A 205 -3.42 -17.90 2.52
CA HIS A 205 -2.19 -18.52 3.03
C HIS A 205 -1.60 -17.75 4.21
N ARG A 206 -0.61 -18.33 4.87
CA ARG A 206 0.08 -17.73 6.03
C ARG A 206 1.60 -17.79 5.88
N ARG A 207 2.13 -17.41 4.70
CA ARG A 207 3.55 -17.52 4.34
C ARG A 207 4.29 -16.19 4.31
N HIS A 208 3.60 -15.07 4.50
CA HIS A 208 4.26 -13.76 4.58
C HIS A 208 5.22 -13.71 5.77
N LEU A 209 6.33 -13.02 5.62
CA LEU A 209 7.35 -12.95 6.66
C LEU A 209 6.79 -12.38 7.96
N TYR A 210 5.93 -11.35 7.90
CA TYR A 210 5.28 -10.81 9.08
C TYR A 210 4.41 -11.85 9.80
N GLN A 211 3.75 -12.75 9.08
CA GLN A 211 2.94 -13.83 9.66
C GLN A 211 3.82 -14.87 10.34
N LEU A 212 4.97 -15.21 9.77
CA LEU A 212 5.93 -16.11 10.40
C LEU A 212 6.44 -15.53 11.72
N PHE A 213 6.72 -14.22 11.77
CA PHE A 213 7.10 -13.57 13.03
C PHE A 213 5.99 -13.58 14.07
N SER A 214 4.77 -13.24 13.68
CA SER A 214 3.65 -13.11 14.63
C SER A 214 3.07 -14.46 15.03
N ASN A 215 2.85 -15.37 14.09
CA ASN A 215 2.16 -16.63 14.32
C ASN A 215 3.10 -17.73 14.83
N GLU A 216 4.28 -17.89 14.19
CA GLU A 216 5.21 -18.98 14.51
C GLU A 216 6.18 -18.58 15.63
N LYS A 217 6.76 -17.37 15.54
CA LYS A 217 7.69 -16.87 16.55
C LYS A 217 7.00 -16.21 17.75
N LYS A 218 5.66 -16.03 17.69
CA LYS A 218 4.87 -15.41 18.75
C LYS A 218 5.35 -14.00 19.14
N ILE A 219 6.00 -13.28 18.20
CA ILE A 219 6.40 -11.89 18.41
C ILE A 219 5.15 -11.03 18.39
N SER A 220 5.08 -10.06 19.31
CA SER A 220 3.95 -9.15 19.40
C SER A 220 3.65 -8.46 18.07
N HIS A 221 2.38 -8.40 17.66
CA HIS A 221 1.90 -7.68 16.48
C HIS A 221 2.44 -6.24 16.44
N LEU A 222 2.46 -5.56 17.61
CA LEU A 222 2.92 -4.18 17.71
C LEU A 222 4.41 -4.04 17.37
N ILE A 223 5.23 -5.01 17.76
CA ILE A 223 6.66 -5.00 17.42
C ILE A 223 6.85 -5.24 15.94
N VAL A 224 6.20 -6.28 15.38
CA VAL A 224 6.34 -6.62 13.96
C VAL A 224 5.89 -5.46 13.08
N SER A 225 4.71 -4.89 13.34
CA SER A 225 4.19 -3.76 12.56
C SER A 225 5.07 -2.50 12.70
N SER A 226 5.62 -2.22 13.89
CA SER A 226 6.55 -1.10 14.09
C SER A 226 7.86 -1.29 13.32
N VAL A 227 8.40 -2.52 13.27
CA VAL A 227 9.61 -2.82 12.49
C VAL A 227 9.37 -2.61 10.99
N TYR A 228 8.25 -3.09 10.44
CA TYR A 228 7.89 -2.87 9.03
C TYR A 228 7.76 -1.38 8.70
N ALA A 229 7.06 -0.62 9.54
CA ALA A 229 6.91 0.81 9.37
C ALA A 229 8.25 1.56 9.49
N PHE A 230 9.10 1.16 10.44
CA PHE A 230 10.42 1.77 10.64
C PHE A 230 11.35 1.49 9.45
N LEU A 231 11.39 0.26 8.94
CA LEU A 231 12.16 -0.07 7.74
C LEU A 231 11.70 0.75 6.53
N GLN A 232 10.39 0.89 6.35
CA GLN A 232 9.86 1.72 5.27
C GLN A 232 10.19 3.20 5.48
N LEU A 233 10.18 3.71 6.71
CA LEU A 233 10.59 5.08 7.01
C LEU A 233 12.05 5.34 6.62
N LEU A 234 12.95 4.42 6.96
CA LEU A 234 14.37 4.53 6.57
C LEU A 234 14.52 4.55 5.04
N ILE A 235 13.80 3.70 4.33
CA ILE A 235 13.80 3.70 2.87
C ILE A 235 13.27 5.01 2.32
N ASN A 236 12.15 5.52 2.84
CA ASN A 236 11.57 6.77 2.39
C ASN A 236 12.54 7.95 2.57
N ILE A 237 13.21 8.03 3.74
CA ILE A 237 14.23 9.03 4.01
C ILE A 237 15.39 8.90 3.00
N THR A 238 15.85 7.68 2.74
CA THR A 238 16.91 7.41 1.76
C THR A 238 16.52 7.89 0.36
N VAL A 239 15.31 7.55 -0.10
CA VAL A 239 14.79 7.97 -1.42
C VAL A 239 14.65 9.50 -1.52
N ILE A 240 14.26 10.17 -0.44
CA ILE A 240 14.09 11.62 -0.41
C ILE A 240 15.43 12.34 -0.44
N LEU A 241 16.39 11.88 0.37
CA LEU A 241 17.66 12.59 0.61
C LEU A 241 18.74 12.27 -0.42
N LEU A 242 18.72 11.07 -1.04
CA LEU A 242 19.74 10.70 -2.01
C LEU A 242 19.41 11.26 -3.39
N ASP A 243 20.29 12.10 -3.86
CA ASP A 243 20.31 12.59 -5.26
C ASP A 243 21.30 11.75 -6.09
N LEU A 244 20.89 10.51 -6.34
CA LEU A 244 21.69 9.53 -7.11
C LEU A 244 20.91 9.08 -8.35
N PRO A 245 21.60 8.57 -9.39
CA PRO A 245 20.94 7.94 -10.51
C PRO A 245 19.95 6.87 -10.04
N ILE A 246 18.76 6.87 -10.62
CA ILE A 246 17.63 6.03 -10.22
C ILE A 246 18.00 4.55 -10.06
N TRP A 247 18.80 4.01 -10.98
CA TRP A 247 19.22 2.61 -10.94
C TRP A 247 20.08 2.29 -9.71
N ILE A 248 20.91 3.26 -9.22
CA ILE A 248 21.70 3.09 -7.99
C ILE A 248 20.77 3.04 -6.79
N ILE A 249 19.78 3.93 -6.71
CA ILE A 249 18.80 3.96 -5.62
C ILE A 249 18.04 2.63 -5.55
N PHE A 250 17.61 2.10 -6.70
CA PHE A 250 16.96 0.79 -6.75
C PHE A 250 17.87 -0.34 -6.27
N VAL A 251 19.12 -0.37 -6.73
CA VAL A 251 20.10 -1.39 -6.31
C VAL A 251 20.36 -1.31 -4.80
N VAL A 252 20.61 -0.11 -4.28
CA VAL A 252 20.93 0.11 -2.84
C VAL A 252 19.75 -0.23 -1.93
N ILE A 253 18.51 -0.10 -2.38
CA ILE A 253 17.33 -0.39 -1.57
C ILE A 253 16.85 -1.83 -1.80
N ILE A 254 16.68 -2.25 -3.05
CA ILE A 254 16.05 -3.54 -3.34
C ILE A 254 16.97 -4.71 -2.98
N ILE A 255 18.26 -4.65 -3.34
CA ILE A 255 19.17 -5.78 -3.06
C ILE A 255 19.30 -6.05 -1.56
N PRO A 256 19.59 -5.08 -0.68
CA PRO A 256 19.61 -5.33 0.76
C PRO A 256 18.27 -5.82 1.32
N SER A 257 17.16 -5.28 0.82
CA SER A 257 15.82 -5.71 1.24
C SER A 257 15.55 -7.18 0.90
N LEU A 258 15.91 -7.62 -0.31
CA LEU A 258 15.81 -9.01 -0.75
C LEU A 258 16.71 -9.94 0.08
N ILE A 259 17.97 -9.56 0.29
CA ILE A 259 18.92 -10.33 1.08
C ILE A 259 18.41 -10.47 2.51
N LEU A 260 18.01 -9.37 3.14
CA LEU A 260 17.47 -9.38 4.51
C LEU A 260 16.25 -10.28 4.62
N TYR A 261 15.30 -10.18 3.67
CA TYR A 261 14.12 -11.03 3.64
C TYR A 261 14.48 -12.51 3.53
N ILE A 262 15.31 -12.89 2.53
CA ILE A 262 15.66 -14.30 2.25
C ILE A 262 16.38 -14.92 3.45
N ILE A 263 17.39 -14.23 3.99
CA ILE A 263 18.15 -14.72 5.15
C ILE A 263 17.23 -14.90 6.36
N THR A 264 16.39 -13.91 6.64
CA THR A 264 15.51 -13.91 7.80
C THR A 264 14.48 -15.05 7.68
N LYS A 265 13.83 -15.17 6.52
CA LYS A 265 12.83 -16.20 6.27
C LYS A 265 13.42 -17.60 6.38
N ALA A 266 14.54 -17.85 5.72
CA ALA A 266 15.24 -19.15 5.76
C ALA A 266 15.64 -19.54 7.20
N LYS A 267 16.10 -18.57 8.01
CA LYS A 267 16.42 -18.80 9.43
C LYS A 267 15.20 -19.20 10.25
N ILE A 268 14.07 -18.52 10.04
CA ILE A 268 12.81 -18.81 10.75
C ILE A 268 12.30 -20.21 10.36
N GLU A 269 12.23 -20.51 9.07
CA GLU A 269 11.76 -21.80 8.58
C GLU A 269 12.61 -22.98 9.07
N LYS A 270 13.95 -22.81 9.10
CA LYS A 270 14.85 -23.81 9.69
C LYS A 270 14.54 -24.06 11.17
N GLN A 271 14.27 -23.00 11.94
CA GLN A 271 13.93 -23.14 13.36
C GLN A 271 12.57 -23.82 13.57
N ILE A 272 11.57 -23.52 12.74
CA ILE A 272 10.25 -24.17 12.79
C ILE A 272 10.38 -25.67 12.51
N LYS A 273 11.16 -26.05 11.48
CA LYS A 273 11.40 -27.48 11.16
C LYS A 273 12.04 -28.25 12.31
N VAL A 274 12.99 -27.65 13.02
CA VAL A 274 13.64 -28.31 14.18
C VAL A 274 12.63 -28.51 15.32
N ILE A 275 11.74 -27.54 15.57
CA ILE A 275 10.71 -27.65 16.63
C ILE A 275 9.68 -28.75 16.31
N ASN A 276 9.28 -28.87 15.04
CA ASN A 276 8.28 -29.86 14.62
C ASN A 276 8.83 -31.30 14.53
N ASN A 277 10.16 -31.47 14.50
CA ASN A 277 10.81 -32.78 14.45
C ASN A 277 11.23 -33.32 15.84
N ASN A 278 11.08 -32.51 16.90
CA ASN A 278 11.24 -32.87 18.29
C ASN A 278 9.89 -33.05 18.98
#